data_3575b2ae591ca4f9f5c08706f260a35c
#
_entry.id   3575b2ae591ca4f9f5c08706f260a35c
#
_cell.length_a   1.000
_cell.length_b   1.000
_cell.length_c   1.000
_cell.angle_alpha   90.00
_cell.angle_beta   90.00
_cell.angle_gamma   90.00
#
_symmetry.space_group_name_H-M   'P 1'
#
loop_
_entity.id
_entity.type
_entity.pdbx_description
1 polymer ?
#
loop_
_entity_poly.entity_id
_entity_poly.type
_entity_poly.pdbx_seq_one_letter_code
_entity_poly.pdbx_strand_id
1 'polypeptide(L)'
;MKTILFYRDFRGFSGGHMKVWDYFQHTRASGFFKPVVYMTPNSLRDASNPWVVAKEEISNAWKPNAADALFLGGMDWLAVPKDLQMPTINLIQGICHADPTDPRYSFLDRPALRICVSPQVSDAILSTGKVNGQVVTISAGLGTEAFPAPALQRDIPLLIAGLKQPELAIELSKILSTRGVESVCLTQQLPRAEFLAMLCRAGVTLFLPHRGEGFYLPALEGMALGTLVVCPDSVGNRDFCIHEFNCLQPDYEINSLVELSLQAVDRIQKKSCNKVIGQGIETARRHRLDRECDHFHLALQNWMREFF
;
A
#
# COMPACT_ATOMS: atom_id res chain seq x y z
N MET A 1 18.68 24.50 4.34
CA MET A 1 17.48 23.71 4.00
C MET A 1 16.91 23.16 5.29
N LYS A 2 15.61 23.30 5.51
CA LYS A 2 14.93 22.76 6.70
C LYS A 2 14.90 21.22 6.66
N THR A 3 14.83 20.61 7.85
CA THR A 3 14.94 19.15 8.00
C THR A 3 13.61 18.54 8.41
N ILE A 4 13.16 17.49 7.73
CA ILE A 4 12.10 16.58 8.20
C ILE A 4 12.75 15.31 8.73
N LEU A 5 12.49 14.98 10.01
CA LEU A 5 12.98 13.78 10.66
C LEU A 5 11.91 12.68 10.61
N PHE A 6 12.25 11.58 9.96
CA PHE A 6 11.45 10.38 9.88
C PHE A 6 11.81 9.42 11.02
N TYR A 7 10.82 8.89 11.72
CA TYR A 7 11.03 7.81 12.69
C TYR A 7 10.75 6.47 12.05
N ARG A 8 11.67 5.49 12.19
CA ARG A 8 11.43 4.14 11.68
C ARG A 8 11.84 3.05 12.67
N ASP A 9 10.94 2.10 12.88
CA ASP A 9 11.19 0.78 13.45
C ASP A 9 11.03 -0.26 12.33
N PHE A 10 12.06 -0.39 11.49
CA PHE A 10 11.98 -1.23 10.28
C PHE A 10 12.17 -2.71 10.63
N ARG A 11 11.12 -3.52 10.49
CA ARG A 11 11.09 -4.95 10.82
C ARG A 11 11.09 -5.86 9.60
N GLY A 12 11.36 -5.32 8.43
CA GLY A 12 11.35 -6.02 7.15
C GLY A 12 10.43 -5.37 6.14
N PHE A 13 10.39 -5.96 4.95
CA PHE A 13 9.57 -5.44 3.87
C PHE A 13 8.07 -5.53 4.23
N SER A 14 7.36 -4.41 4.08
CA SER A 14 5.91 -4.35 4.08
C SER A 14 5.45 -3.15 3.25
N GLY A 15 4.23 -3.19 2.72
CA GLY A 15 3.65 -2.07 1.97
C GLY A 15 3.67 -0.78 2.79
N GLY A 16 3.40 -0.86 4.10
CA GLY A 16 3.43 0.28 5.00
C GLY A 16 4.82 0.91 5.14
N HIS A 17 5.86 0.10 5.27
CA HIS A 17 7.24 0.61 5.33
C HIS A 17 7.67 1.22 3.99
N MET A 18 7.29 0.59 2.87
CA MET A 18 7.62 1.11 1.54
C MET A 18 6.93 2.42 1.25
N LYS A 19 5.68 2.63 1.68
CA LYS A 19 5.03 3.94 1.54
C LYS A 19 5.76 5.04 2.31
N VAL A 20 6.28 4.78 3.51
CA VAL A 20 7.10 5.77 4.22
C VAL A 20 8.42 6.04 3.49
N TRP A 21 9.01 5.01 2.85
CA TRP A 21 10.16 5.20 1.96
C TRP A 21 9.82 6.09 0.77
N ASP A 22 8.68 5.86 0.12
CA ASP A 22 8.24 6.69 -1.00
C ASP A 22 8.11 8.17 -0.58
N TYR A 23 7.44 8.45 0.55
CA TYR A 23 7.33 9.81 1.09
C TYR A 23 8.67 10.42 1.51
N PHE A 24 9.63 9.59 1.94
CA PHE A 24 11.00 10.06 2.19
C PHE A 24 11.65 10.54 0.88
N GLN A 25 11.51 9.78 -0.21
CA GLN A 25 12.01 10.19 -1.53
C GLN A 25 11.25 11.39 -2.08
N HIS A 26 9.93 11.46 -1.93
CA HIS A 26 9.12 12.61 -2.31
C HIS A 26 9.54 13.88 -1.55
N THR A 27 9.85 13.76 -0.26
CA THR A 27 10.37 14.87 0.54
C THR A 27 11.69 15.39 -0.03
N ARG A 28 12.60 14.50 -0.43
CA ARG A 28 13.85 14.86 -1.08
C ARG A 28 13.60 15.54 -2.43
N ALA A 29 12.77 14.93 -3.26
CA ALA A 29 12.47 15.43 -4.60
C ALA A 29 11.80 16.80 -4.58
N SER A 30 11.12 17.17 -3.49
CA SER A 30 10.50 18.48 -3.33
C SER A 30 11.51 19.64 -3.34
N GLY A 31 12.73 19.41 -2.91
CA GLY A 31 13.76 20.45 -2.71
C GLY A 31 13.48 21.41 -1.56
N PHE A 32 12.33 21.30 -0.87
CA PHE A 32 11.97 22.18 0.25
C PHE A 32 12.62 21.76 1.57
N PHE A 33 12.73 20.45 1.77
CA PHE A 33 13.27 19.86 2.98
C PHE A 33 14.36 18.83 2.69
N LYS A 34 15.28 18.71 3.64
CA LYS A 34 16.22 17.60 3.70
C LYS A 34 15.58 16.49 4.55
N PRO A 35 15.24 15.33 3.98
CA PRO A 35 14.78 14.20 4.78
C PRO A 35 15.96 13.55 5.50
N VAL A 36 15.78 13.23 6.78
CA VAL A 36 16.71 12.45 7.62
C VAL A 36 15.90 11.36 8.28
N VAL A 37 16.42 10.15 8.41
CA VAL A 37 15.72 9.06 9.08
C VAL A 37 16.44 8.69 10.38
N TYR A 38 15.70 8.55 11.46
CA TYR A 38 16.13 7.83 12.65
C TYR A 38 15.61 6.40 12.58
N MET A 39 16.48 5.44 12.82
CA MET A 39 16.14 4.03 12.93
C MET A 39 16.34 3.54 14.35
N THR A 40 15.33 2.84 14.89
CA THR A 40 15.43 2.23 16.22
C THR A 40 16.59 1.23 16.25
N PRO A 41 17.14 0.93 17.45
CA PRO A 41 18.19 -0.10 17.60
C PRO A 41 17.76 -1.49 17.08
N ASN A 42 16.45 -1.75 17.11
CA ASN A 42 15.88 -3.02 16.68
C ASN A 42 15.56 -3.07 15.16
N SER A 43 15.78 -1.98 14.43
CA SER A 43 15.56 -1.97 12.99
C SER A 43 16.54 -2.88 12.25
N LEU A 44 16.02 -3.68 11.31
CA LEU A 44 16.85 -4.46 10.39
C LEU A 44 17.65 -3.51 9.51
N ARG A 45 18.94 -3.81 9.36
CA ARG A 45 19.90 -3.02 8.58
C ARG A 45 20.52 -3.84 7.44
N ASP A 46 19.74 -4.73 6.89
CA ASP A 46 20.13 -5.62 5.78
C ASP A 46 19.67 -5.06 4.40
N ALA A 47 19.86 -5.87 3.37
CA ALA A 47 19.50 -5.53 1.99
C ALA A 47 17.98 -5.33 1.76
N SER A 48 17.13 -5.67 2.72
CA SER A 48 15.68 -5.40 2.63
C SER A 48 15.31 -3.97 3.03
N ASN A 49 16.24 -3.26 3.69
CA ASN A 49 16.01 -1.92 4.19
C ASN A 49 16.43 -0.87 3.14
N PRO A 50 15.47 -0.15 2.52
CA PRO A 50 15.76 0.75 1.41
C PRO A 50 16.63 1.94 1.81
N TRP A 51 16.52 2.47 3.04
CA TRP A 51 17.36 3.57 3.52
C TRP A 51 18.83 3.14 3.65
N VAL A 52 19.09 1.90 4.08
CA VAL A 52 20.44 1.35 4.20
C VAL A 52 21.04 1.10 2.82
N VAL A 53 20.27 0.49 1.92
CA VAL A 53 20.69 0.22 0.53
C VAL A 53 21.02 1.50 -0.21
N ALA A 54 20.18 2.53 -0.07
CA ALA A 54 20.41 3.83 -0.69
C ALA A 54 21.45 4.71 0.05
N LYS A 55 22.04 4.21 1.15
CA LYS A 55 23.03 4.93 1.97
C LYS A 55 22.53 6.29 2.44
N GLU A 56 21.27 6.34 2.87
CA GLU A 56 20.64 7.57 3.33
C GLU A 56 21.23 8.07 4.64
N GLU A 57 21.01 9.36 4.93
CA GLU A 57 21.43 9.94 6.20
C GLU A 57 20.59 9.38 7.35
N ILE A 58 21.21 8.53 8.15
CA ILE A 58 20.61 7.92 9.34
C ILE A 58 21.10 8.68 10.57
N SER A 59 20.16 9.29 11.29
CA SER A 59 20.46 9.93 12.59
C SER A 59 20.87 8.88 13.62
N ASN A 60 21.90 9.18 14.37
CA ASN A 60 22.40 8.30 15.44
C ASN A 60 21.52 8.31 16.72
N ALA A 61 20.62 9.29 16.85
CA ALA A 61 19.75 9.42 18.01
C ALA A 61 18.40 10.00 17.61
N TRP A 62 17.36 9.59 18.33
CA TRP A 62 16.04 10.22 18.22
C TRP A 62 16.06 11.57 18.96
N LYS A 63 16.15 12.64 18.21
CA LYS A 63 16.16 14.02 18.71
C LYS A 63 15.12 14.85 17.95
N PRO A 64 13.82 14.66 18.20
CA PRO A 64 12.77 15.37 17.48
C PRO A 64 12.93 16.89 17.51
N ASN A 65 13.35 17.46 18.66
CA ASN A 65 13.54 18.91 18.81
C ASN A 65 14.71 19.49 17.98
N ALA A 66 15.54 18.67 17.37
CA ALA A 66 16.64 19.13 16.54
C ALA A 66 16.27 19.21 15.05
N ALA A 67 15.05 18.81 14.69
CA ALA A 67 14.51 18.93 13.35
C ALA A 67 13.53 20.11 13.24
N ASP A 68 13.22 20.53 12.02
CA ASP A 68 12.20 21.55 11.78
C ASP A 68 10.79 20.94 11.75
N ALA A 69 10.68 19.68 11.36
CA ALA A 69 9.41 18.94 11.30
C ALA A 69 9.62 17.43 11.49
N LEU A 70 8.53 16.73 11.79
CA LEU A 70 8.50 15.26 11.91
C LEU A 70 7.65 14.63 10.81
N PHE A 71 8.03 13.42 10.37
CA PHE A 71 7.20 12.55 9.55
C PHE A 71 6.98 11.23 10.29
N LEU A 72 5.72 10.92 10.60
CA LEU A 72 5.33 9.78 11.43
C LEU A 72 4.29 8.92 10.72
N GLY A 73 4.36 7.60 10.90
CA GLY A 73 3.37 6.64 10.42
C GLY A 73 2.99 5.63 11.50
N GLY A 74 1.74 5.20 11.51
CA GLY A 74 1.27 4.15 12.42
C GLY A 74 1.56 4.45 13.90
N MET A 75 2.34 3.58 14.54
CA MET A 75 2.67 3.67 15.98
C MET A 75 3.86 4.57 16.30
N ASP A 76 4.46 5.23 15.33
CA ASP A 76 5.65 6.11 15.54
C ASP A 76 5.37 7.24 16.56
N TRP A 77 4.11 7.62 16.72
CA TRP A 77 3.67 8.59 17.72
C TRP A 77 4.04 8.23 19.16
N LEU A 78 4.23 6.95 19.47
CA LEU A 78 4.68 6.50 20.79
C LEU A 78 6.09 7.00 21.16
N ALA A 79 6.91 7.27 20.15
CA ALA A 79 8.26 7.79 20.34
C ALA A 79 8.31 9.32 20.53
N VAL A 80 7.17 10.02 20.36
CA VAL A 80 7.09 11.47 20.43
C VAL A 80 6.45 11.88 21.75
N PRO A 81 7.12 12.67 22.61
CA PRO A 81 6.54 13.20 23.85
C PRO A 81 5.19 13.88 23.60
N LYS A 82 4.25 13.74 24.54
CA LYS A 82 2.88 14.28 24.36
C LYS A 82 2.84 15.80 24.34
N ASP A 83 3.74 16.44 25.06
CA ASP A 83 3.88 17.88 25.21
C ASP A 83 4.72 18.53 24.09
N LEU A 84 5.34 17.72 23.24
CA LEU A 84 6.15 18.24 22.14
C LEU A 84 5.26 18.88 21.07
N GLN A 85 5.46 20.19 20.87
CA GLN A 85 4.79 20.98 19.84
C GLN A 85 5.74 21.13 18.64
N MET A 86 5.65 20.23 17.69
CA MET A 86 6.44 20.23 16.46
C MET A 86 5.55 20.13 15.25
N PRO A 87 5.81 20.90 14.16
CA PRO A 87 5.17 20.68 12.90
C PRO A 87 5.31 19.20 12.49
N THR A 88 4.20 18.52 12.32
CA THR A 88 4.20 17.06 12.09
C THR A 88 3.36 16.70 10.88
N ILE A 89 3.90 15.83 10.04
CA ILE A 89 3.18 15.14 8.96
C ILE A 89 2.92 13.71 9.42
N ASN A 90 1.68 13.27 9.34
CA ASN A 90 1.30 11.93 9.76
C ASN A 90 0.66 11.15 8.59
N LEU A 91 1.33 10.09 8.16
CA LEU A 91 0.83 9.17 7.14
C LEU A 91 -0.16 8.17 7.75
N ILE A 92 -1.40 8.20 7.28
CA ILE A 92 -2.49 7.32 7.70
C ILE A 92 -2.73 6.28 6.61
N GLN A 93 -2.40 5.02 6.91
CA GLN A 93 -2.40 3.93 5.93
C GLN A 93 -3.52 2.90 6.15
N GLY A 94 -4.46 3.15 7.05
CA GLY A 94 -5.56 2.21 7.32
C GLY A 94 -6.67 2.81 8.16
N ILE A 95 -7.86 2.24 8.03
CA ILE A 95 -9.06 2.66 8.77
C ILE A 95 -9.00 2.37 10.28
N CYS A 96 -8.05 1.53 10.72
CA CYS A 96 -7.84 1.21 12.14
C CYS A 96 -7.57 2.46 13.01
N HIS A 97 -7.09 3.55 12.42
CA HIS A 97 -6.97 4.82 13.13
C HIS A 97 -8.32 5.41 13.57
N ALA A 98 -9.43 4.98 12.96
CA ALA A 98 -10.78 5.38 13.34
C ALA A 98 -11.46 4.43 14.35
N ASP A 99 -10.80 3.33 14.72
CA ASP A 99 -11.29 2.35 15.69
C ASP A 99 -10.90 2.78 17.11
N PRO A 100 -11.88 3.08 18.01
CA PRO A 100 -11.61 3.47 19.39
C PRO A 100 -10.81 2.43 20.20
N THR A 101 -10.79 1.17 19.78
CA THR A 101 -10.05 0.09 20.43
C THR A 101 -8.60 0.00 19.98
N ASP A 102 -8.25 0.63 18.85
CA ASP A 102 -6.88 0.68 18.33
C ASP A 102 -6.09 1.83 18.99
N PRO A 103 -4.86 1.59 19.46
CA PRO A 103 -4.03 2.64 20.08
C PRO A 103 -3.84 3.89 19.20
N ARG A 104 -3.84 3.73 17.89
CA ARG A 104 -3.67 4.82 16.90
C ARG A 104 -4.80 5.84 16.92
N TYR A 105 -5.98 5.45 17.38
CA TYR A 105 -7.12 6.34 17.55
C TYR A 105 -6.81 7.54 18.46
N SER A 106 -6.04 7.29 19.54
CA SER A 106 -5.63 8.33 20.47
C SER A 106 -4.63 9.36 19.88
N PHE A 107 -4.06 9.08 18.71
CA PHE A 107 -3.14 10.01 18.06
C PHE A 107 -3.84 11.04 17.16
N LEU A 108 -5.14 10.85 16.88
CA LEU A 108 -5.88 11.75 16.01
C LEU A 108 -6.07 13.16 16.61
N ASP A 109 -6.06 13.29 17.93
CA ASP A 109 -6.17 14.58 18.64
C ASP A 109 -4.85 15.37 18.67
N ARG A 110 -3.71 14.76 18.33
CA ARG A 110 -2.42 15.44 18.26
C ARG A 110 -2.33 16.28 16.97
N PRO A 111 -1.80 17.53 17.04
CA PRO A 111 -1.72 18.38 15.86
C PRO A 111 -0.84 17.78 14.75
N ALA A 112 -1.35 17.64 13.52
CA ALA A 112 -0.57 17.22 12.37
C ALA A 112 -1.29 17.46 11.02
N LEU A 113 -0.52 17.60 9.93
CA LEU A 113 -1.02 17.36 8.59
C LEU A 113 -1.23 15.85 8.41
N ARG A 114 -2.46 15.41 8.19
CA ARG A 114 -2.81 14.00 7.97
C ARG A 114 -2.82 13.71 6.48
N ILE A 115 -1.96 12.80 6.04
CA ILE A 115 -1.97 12.28 4.67
C ILE A 115 -2.62 10.91 4.70
N CYS A 116 -3.79 10.79 4.08
CA CYS A 116 -4.56 9.54 3.98
C CYS A 116 -4.35 8.90 2.61
N VAL A 117 -4.06 7.60 2.58
CA VAL A 117 -3.73 6.86 1.36
C VAL A 117 -4.93 6.57 0.45
N SER A 118 -6.14 6.88 0.89
CA SER A 118 -7.38 6.73 0.11
C SER A 118 -8.50 7.60 0.67
N PRO A 119 -9.57 7.90 -0.13
CA PRO A 119 -10.77 8.59 0.36
C PRO A 119 -11.42 7.88 1.54
N GLN A 120 -11.49 6.53 1.51
CA GLN A 120 -12.09 5.72 2.55
C GLN A 120 -11.36 5.87 3.90
N VAL A 121 -10.03 6.03 3.86
CA VAL A 121 -9.23 6.27 5.07
C VAL A 121 -9.47 7.69 5.60
N SER A 122 -9.53 8.71 4.73
CA SER A 122 -9.82 10.07 5.17
C SER A 122 -11.22 10.21 5.75
N ASP A 123 -12.22 9.63 5.11
CA ASP A 123 -13.61 9.64 5.59
C ASP A 123 -13.73 8.94 6.95
N ALA A 124 -13.05 7.79 7.10
CA ALA A 124 -13.04 7.06 8.37
C ALA A 124 -12.49 7.91 9.53
N ILE A 125 -11.33 8.54 9.36
CA ILE A 125 -10.77 9.36 10.46
C ILE A 125 -11.56 10.64 10.70
N LEU A 126 -12.06 11.30 9.65
CA LEU A 126 -12.88 12.51 9.76
C LEU A 126 -14.19 12.25 10.50
N SER A 127 -14.84 11.10 10.26
CA SER A 127 -16.07 10.70 10.94
C SER A 127 -15.93 10.56 12.45
N THR A 128 -14.70 10.42 12.98
CA THR A 128 -14.44 10.35 14.43
C THR A 128 -14.66 11.67 15.15
N GLY A 129 -14.61 12.80 14.44
CA GLY A 129 -14.64 14.14 15.02
C GLY A 129 -13.41 14.49 15.87
N LYS A 130 -12.36 13.63 15.87
CA LYS A 130 -11.16 13.81 16.73
C LYS A 130 -9.95 14.39 16.03
N VAL A 131 -10.00 14.47 14.71
CA VAL A 131 -8.82 14.87 13.93
C VAL A 131 -8.44 16.31 14.25
N ASN A 132 -7.21 16.49 14.71
CA ASN A 132 -6.60 17.80 14.95
C ASN A 132 -5.60 18.11 13.82
N GLY A 133 -5.97 19.05 12.96
CA GLY A 133 -5.19 19.52 11.82
C GLY A 133 -5.81 19.17 10.46
N GLN A 134 -5.13 19.58 9.41
CA GLN A 134 -5.58 19.37 8.04
C GLN A 134 -5.53 17.90 7.64
N VAL A 135 -6.52 17.44 6.87
CA VAL A 135 -6.53 16.12 6.22
C VAL A 135 -6.43 16.29 4.71
N VAL A 136 -5.50 15.59 4.12
CA VAL A 136 -5.30 15.53 2.66
C VAL A 136 -5.33 14.08 2.22
N THR A 137 -6.16 13.78 1.23
CA THR A 137 -6.19 12.46 0.58
C THR A 137 -5.19 12.46 -0.57
N ILE A 138 -4.24 11.54 -0.51
CA ILE A 138 -3.27 11.27 -1.59
C ILE A 138 -3.32 9.77 -1.83
N SER A 139 -4.05 9.35 -2.87
CA SER A 139 -4.15 7.92 -3.22
C SER A 139 -2.76 7.34 -3.47
N ALA A 140 -2.50 6.18 -2.85
CA ALA A 140 -1.17 5.58 -2.89
C ALA A 140 -0.75 5.24 -4.33
N GLY A 141 0.43 5.68 -4.69
CA GLY A 141 1.03 5.46 -6.00
C GLY A 141 1.78 4.13 -6.07
N LEU A 142 1.89 3.62 -7.29
CA LEU A 142 2.60 2.41 -7.65
C LEU A 142 3.91 2.74 -8.34
N GLY A 143 5.04 2.34 -7.74
CA GLY A 143 6.36 2.37 -8.39
C GLY A 143 6.50 1.17 -9.33
N THR A 144 6.83 1.44 -10.58
CA THR A 144 6.93 0.41 -11.63
C THR A 144 8.36 0.11 -12.05
N GLU A 145 9.36 0.76 -11.46
CA GLU A 145 10.77 0.62 -11.83
C GLU A 145 11.30 -0.81 -11.64
N ALA A 146 10.74 -1.52 -10.66
CA ALA A 146 11.11 -2.91 -10.35
C ALA A 146 10.25 -3.96 -11.10
N PHE A 147 9.37 -3.54 -12.00
CA PHE A 147 8.48 -4.47 -12.68
C PHE A 147 9.27 -5.27 -13.73
N PRO A 148 9.08 -6.60 -13.79
CA PRO A 148 9.68 -7.41 -14.83
C PRO A 148 9.08 -7.04 -16.21
N ALA A 149 9.85 -7.33 -17.26
CA ALA A 149 9.29 -7.28 -18.60
C ALA A 149 8.09 -8.23 -18.71
N PRO A 150 7.07 -7.89 -19.53
CA PRO A 150 5.93 -8.75 -19.72
C PRO A 150 6.34 -10.18 -20.11
N ALA A 151 5.78 -11.20 -19.47
CA ALA A 151 6.06 -12.58 -19.83
C ALA A 151 5.53 -12.87 -21.24
N LEU A 152 6.33 -13.56 -22.05
CA LEU A 152 5.93 -14.01 -23.38
C LEU A 152 4.77 -15.01 -23.32
N GLN A 153 4.71 -15.79 -22.25
CA GLN A 153 3.66 -16.78 -22.00
C GLN A 153 3.29 -16.77 -20.52
N ARG A 154 1.97 -16.87 -20.24
CA ARG A 154 1.44 -17.02 -18.88
C ARG A 154 1.20 -18.50 -18.61
N ASP A 155 2.08 -19.10 -17.83
CA ASP A 155 2.09 -20.55 -17.52
C ASP A 155 1.44 -20.90 -16.17
N ILE A 156 1.01 -19.89 -15.41
CA ILE A 156 0.22 -20.06 -14.17
C ILE A 156 -1.24 -19.73 -14.49
N PRO A 157 -2.14 -20.74 -14.61
CA PRO A 157 -3.56 -20.48 -14.89
C PRO A 157 -4.21 -19.59 -13.84
N LEU A 158 -3.99 -19.91 -12.55
CA LEU A 158 -4.50 -19.18 -11.42
C LEU A 158 -3.45 -19.04 -10.31
N LEU A 159 -3.16 -17.81 -9.92
CA LEU A 159 -2.36 -17.48 -8.76
C LEU A 159 -3.29 -17.04 -7.63
N ILE A 160 -3.17 -17.61 -6.42
CA ILE A 160 -3.90 -17.18 -5.23
C ILE A 160 -2.92 -16.43 -4.32
N ALA A 161 -3.07 -15.12 -4.24
CA ALA A 161 -2.26 -14.24 -3.38
C ALA A 161 -2.89 -14.15 -1.98
N GLY A 162 -2.64 -15.17 -1.16
CA GLY A 162 -3.29 -15.43 0.13
C GLY A 162 -2.49 -15.06 1.36
N LEU A 163 -1.42 -14.25 1.25
CA LEU A 163 -0.57 -13.87 2.39
C LEU A 163 -1.36 -13.33 3.60
N LYS A 164 -2.45 -12.60 3.35
CA LYS A 164 -3.30 -12.00 4.39
C LYS A 164 -4.38 -12.95 4.92
N GLN A 165 -4.66 -14.02 4.18
CA GLN A 165 -5.70 -15.02 4.46
C GLN A 165 -5.20 -16.42 4.08
N PRO A 166 -4.14 -16.92 4.73
CA PRO A 166 -3.46 -18.14 4.28
C PRO A 166 -4.36 -19.39 4.37
N GLU A 167 -5.18 -19.51 5.38
CA GLU A 167 -6.09 -20.65 5.57
C GLU A 167 -7.15 -20.67 4.47
N LEU A 168 -7.79 -19.53 4.20
CA LEU A 168 -8.75 -19.37 3.12
C LEU A 168 -8.13 -19.68 1.75
N ALA A 169 -6.89 -19.22 1.51
CA ALA A 169 -6.20 -19.47 0.26
C ALA A 169 -5.95 -20.97 0.02
N ILE A 170 -5.55 -21.70 1.07
CA ILE A 170 -5.34 -23.16 1.00
C ILE A 170 -6.68 -23.88 0.76
N GLU A 171 -7.75 -23.46 1.41
CA GLU A 171 -9.09 -24.05 1.22
C GLU A 171 -9.58 -23.83 -0.21
N LEU A 172 -9.50 -22.59 -0.72
CA LEU A 172 -9.88 -22.26 -2.08
C LEU A 172 -9.07 -23.05 -3.12
N SER A 173 -7.75 -23.17 -2.92
CA SER A 173 -6.89 -23.96 -3.81
C SER A 173 -7.34 -25.43 -3.89
N LYS A 174 -7.71 -26.06 -2.75
CA LYS A 174 -8.22 -27.43 -2.70
C LYS A 174 -9.55 -27.55 -3.46
N ILE A 175 -10.50 -26.65 -3.21
CA ILE A 175 -11.81 -26.67 -3.88
C ILE A 175 -11.63 -26.49 -5.39
N LEU A 176 -10.83 -25.52 -5.82
CA LEU A 176 -10.58 -25.25 -7.25
C LEU A 176 -9.92 -26.44 -7.95
N SER A 177 -8.99 -27.13 -7.27
CA SER A 177 -8.39 -28.38 -7.78
C SER A 177 -9.43 -29.48 -8.03
N THR A 178 -10.42 -29.67 -7.14
CA THR A 178 -11.51 -30.63 -7.37
C THR A 178 -12.42 -30.23 -8.54
N ARG A 179 -12.39 -28.97 -8.94
CA ARG A 179 -13.15 -28.40 -10.06
C ARG A 179 -12.29 -28.33 -11.35
N GLY A 180 -11.09 -28.94 -11.34
CA GLY A 180 -10.22 -29.06 -12.51
C GLY A 180 -9.36 -27.83 -12.79
N VAL A 181 -9.22 -26.87 -11.84
CA VAL A 181 -8.34 -25.71 -11.97
C VAL A 181 -7.16 -25.83 -11.02
N GLU A 182 -5.97 -26.02 -11.60
CA GLU A 182 -4.73 -25.96 -10.84
C GLU A 182 -4.39 -24.53 -10.47
N SER A 183 -3.93 -24.32 -9.24
CA SER A 183 -3.54 -23.01 -8.74
C SER A 183 -2.19 -23.04 -8.02
N VAL A 184 -1.46 -21.94 -8.16
CA VAL A 184 -0.30 -21.66 -7.29
C VAL A 184 -0.78 -20.81 -6.12
N CYS A 185 -0.59 -21.30 -4.89
CA CYS A 185 -1.09 -20.66 -3.67
C CYS A 185 0.08 -20.02 -2.90
N LEU A 186 0.08 -18.70 -2.76
CA LEU A 186 1.06 -17.94 -2.00
C LEU A 186 0.52 -17.59 -0.61
N THR A 187 1.01 -18.31 0.41
CA THR A 187 0.63 -18.11 1.81
C THR A 187 1.76 -17.54 2.66
N GLN A 188 2.95 -17.40 2.08
CA GLN A 188 4.12 -16.85 2.74
C GLN A 188 4.66 -15.65 1.94
N GLN A 189 5.36 -14.77 2.64
CA GLN A 189 5.99 -13.62 2.02
C GLN A 189 7.14 -14.07 1.12
N LEU A 190 7.11 -13.62 -0.12
CA LEU A 190 8.18 -13.79 -1.09
C LEU A 190 9.03 -12.52 -1.20
N PRO A 191 10.28 -12.63 -1.65
CA PRO A 191 11.03 -11.49 -2.15
C PRO A 191 10.21 -10.73 -3.21
N ARG A 192 10.28 -9.40 -3.17
CA ARG A 192 9.48 -8.53 -4.05
C ARG A 192 9.57 -8.92 -5.54
N ALA A 193 10.79 -9.16 -6.03
CA ALA A 193 11.02 -9.52 -7.43
C ALA A 193 10.34 -10.85 -7.82
N GLU A 194 10.36 -11.83 -6.92
CA GLU A 194 9.72 -13.13 -7.14
C GLU A 194 8.19 -12.99 -7.19
N PHE A 195 7.61 -12.23 -6.26
CA PHE A 195 6.18 -11.97 -6.27
C PHE A 195 5.72 -11.31 -7.58
N LEU A 196 6.42 -10.27 -8.03
CA LEU A 196 6.11 -9.58 -9.29
C LEU A 196 6.29 -10.51 -10.51
N ALA A 197 7.33 -11.36 -10.50
CA ALA A 197 7.53 -12.35 -11.56
C ALA A 197 6.39 -13.37 -11.62
N MET A 198 5.85 -13.79 -10.47
CA MET A 198 4.69 -14.69 -10.44
C MET A 198 3.42 -14.01 -10.96
N LEU A 199 3.16 -12.75 -10.59
CA LEU A 199 2.05 -11.97 -11.15
C LEU A 199 2.16 -11.86 -12.69
N CYS A 200 3.37 -11.64 -13.19
CA CYS A 200 3.63 -11.54 -14.63
C CYS A 200 3.32 -12.86 -15.37
N ARG A 201 3.55 -14.02 -14.74
CA ARG A 201 3.28 -15.36 -15.27
C ARG A 201 1.83 -15.80 -15.11
N ALA A 202 1.06 -15.17 -14.21
CA ALA A 202 -0.31 -15.57 -13.92
C ALA A 202 -1.30 -15.07 -14.99
N GLY A 203 -2.16 -15.95 -15.50
CA GLY A 203 -3.31 -15.57 -16.34
C GLY A 203 -4.37 -14.86 -15.48
N VAL A 204 -4.72 -15.47 -14.37
CA VAL A 204 -5.64 -14.93 -13.35
C VAL A 204 -4.90 -14.81 -12.03
N THR A 205 -5.15 -13.73 -11.28
CA THR A 205 -4.72 -13.64 -9.88
C THR A 205 -5.91 -13.35 -8.98
N LEU A 206 -6.19 -14.29 -8.07
CA LEU A 206 -7.13 -14.10 -6.97
C LEU A 206 -6.39 -13.47 -5.79
N PHE A 207 -6.75 -12.26 -5.45
CA PHE A 207 -6.24 -11.55 -4.28
C PHE A 207 -7.18 -11.72 -3.10
N LEU A 208 -6.60 -11.94 -1.91
CA LEU A 208 -7.34 -12.06 -0.65
C LEU A 208 -6.87 -11.00 0.35
N PRO A 209 -7.32 -9.72 0.19
CA PRO A 209 -6.95 -8.63 1.09
C PRO A 209 -7.53 -8.82 2.49
N HIS A 210 -6.94 -8.19 3.50
CA HIS A 210 -7.64 -7.96 4.75
C HIS A 210 -8.77 -6.95 4.52
N ARG A 211 -9.95 -7.15 5.10
CA ARG A 211 -11.13 -6.28 4.85
C ARG A 211 -10.89 -4.80 5.18
N GLY A 212 -10.04 -4.52 6.18
CA GLY A 212 -9.70 -3.17 6.65
C GLY A 212 -8.41 -2.57 6.04
N GLU A 213 -7.88 -3.10 4.93
CA GLU A 213 -6.75 -2.47 4.22
C GLU A 213 -7.09 -1.03 3.85
N GLY A 214 -6.14 -0.11 4.00
CA GLY A 214 -6.38 1.28 3.62
C GLY A 214 -6.16 1.55 2.14
N PHE A 215 -5.21 0.82 1.51
CA PHE A 215 -4.96 0.80 0.08
C PHE A 215 -4.28 -0.51 -0.32
N TYR A 216 -4.88 -1.27 -1.22
CA TYR A 216 -4.42 -2.63 -1.54
C TYR A 216 -3.57 -2.66 -2.81
N LEU A 217 -2.33 -2.19 -2.73
CA LEU A 217 -1.36 -2.14 -3.83
C LEU A 217 -1.20 -3.46 -4.62
N PRO A 218 -1.22 -4.67 -4.00
CA PRO A 218 -1.04 -5.91 -4.76
C PRO A 218 -2.04 -6.11 -5.90
N ALA A 219 -3.30 -5.67 -5.76
CA ALA A 219 -4.27 -5.76 -6.86
C ALA A 219 -3.92 -4.80 -8.01
N LEU A 220 -3.44 -3.59 -7.71
CA LEU A 220 -2.93 -2.66 -8.73
C LEU A 220 -1.67 -3.19 -9.43
N GLU A 221 -0.80 -3.89 -8.71
CA GLU A 221 0.36 -4.56 -9.30
C GLU A 221 -0.06 -5.65 -10.28
N GLY A 222 -1.07 -6.44 -9.90
CA GLY A 222 -1.68 -7.41 -10.81
C GLY A 222 -2.25 -6.75 -12.06
N MET A 223 -2.99 -5.65 -11.90
CA MET A 223 -3.51 -4.86 -13.02
C MET A 223 -2.38 -4.33 -13.92
N ALA A 224 -1.35 -3.74 -13.34
CA ALA A 224 -0.22 -3.19 -14.08
C ALA A 224 0.54 -4.26 -14.89
N LEU A 225 0.66 -5.47 -14.35
CA LEU A 225 1.31 -6.61 -14.98
C LEU A 225 0.37 -7.39 -15.92
N GLY A 226 -0.89 -6.95 -16.05
CA GLY A 226 -1.86 -7.47 -17.02
C GLY A 226 -2.38 -8.87 -16.70
N THR A 227 -2.36 -9.33 -15.45
CA THR A 227 -3.14 -10.49 -15.03
C THR A 227 -4.63 -10.11 -14.91
N LEU A 228 -5.56 -11.03 -15.18
CA LEU A 228 -6.96 -10.79 -14.85
C LEU A 228 -7.13 -10.82 -13.33
N VAL A 229 -7.41 -9.67 -12.76
CA VAL A 229 -7.53 -9.50 -11.31
C VAL A 229 -8.91 -9.96 -10.85
N VAL A 230 -8.93 -10.91 -9.90
CA VAL A 230 -10.10 -11.27 -9.09
C VAL A 230 -9.81 -10.81 -7.67
N CYS A 231 -10.58 -9.86 -7.14
CA CYS A 231 -10.34 -9.30 -5.82
C CYS A 231 -11.66 -8.92 -5.16
N PRO A 232 -12.05 -9.55 -4.04
CA PRO A 232 -13.28 -9.22 -3.33
C PRO A 232 -13.21 -7.79 -2.76
N ASP A 233 -14.38 -7.22 -2.44
CA ASP A 233 -14.46 -5.89 -1.85
C ASP A 233 -13.68 -5.83 -0.53
N SER A 234 -12.82 -4.84 -0.44
CA SER A 234 -12.15 -4.41 0.78
C SER A 234 -12.04 -2.88 0.76
N VAL A 235 -11.89 -2.26 1.92
CA VAL A 235 -11.76 -0.79 1.99
C VAL A 235 -10.65 -0.31 1.05
N GLY A 236 -9.53 -1.02 1.00
CA GLY A 236 -8.33 -0.62 0.27
C GLY A 236 -8.37 -0.75 -1.24
N ASN A 237 -9.41 -1.36 -1.81
CA ASN A 237 -9.51 -1.49 -3.27
C ASN A 237 -10.71 -0.71 -3.88
N ARG A 238 -11.56 -0.09 -3.04
CA ARG A 238 -12.75 0.65 -3.49
C ARG A 238 -12.44 1.87 -4.34
N ASP A 239 -11.24 2.43 -4.20
CA ASP A 239 -10.80 3.58 -4.98
C ASP A 239 -10.50 3.24 -6.45
N PHE A 240 -10.21 1.97 -6.75
CA PHE A 240 -9.76 1.59 -8.08
C PHE A 240 -10.36 0.29 -8.65
N CYS A 241 -10.85 -0.65 -7.85
CA CYS A 241 -11.49 -1.87 -8.34
C CYS A 241 -12.95 -1.61 -8.72
N ILE A 242 -13.30 -1.87 -9.98
CA ILE A 242 -14.66 -1.76 -10.49
C ILE A 242 -15.00 -3.06 -11.22
N HIS A 243 -15.98 -3.79 -10.67
CA HIS A 243 -16.43 -5.08 -11.21
C HIS A 243 -16.79 -5.00 -12.70
N GLU A 244 -16.35 -5.99 -13.48
CA GLU A 244 -16.54 -6.12 -14.95
C GLU A 244 -15.94 -4.96 -15.77
N PHE A 245 -15.40 -3.93 -15.14
CA PHE A 245 -14.72 -2.85 -15.83
C PHE A 245 -13.21 -3.08 -15.90
N ASN A 246 -12.55 -3.28 -14.76
CA ASN A 246 -11.08 -3.43 -14.67
C ASN A 246 -10.62 -4.60 -13.80
N CYS A 247 -11.55 -5.30 -13.17
CA CYS A 247 -11.32 -6.51 -12.38
C CYS A 247 -12.63 -7.31 -12.25
N LEU A 248 -12.56 -8.46 -11.61
CA LEU A 248 -13.73 -9.21 -11.17
C LEU A 248 -13.80 -9.14 -9.64
N GLN A 249 -14.94 -8.68 -9.10
CA GLN A 249 -15.14 -8.57 -7.64
C GLN A 249 -16.19 -9.58 -7.18
N PRO A 250 -15.78 -10.74 -6.63
CA PRO A 250 -16.69 -11.64 -5.93
C PRO A 250 -17.11 -11.05 -4.58
N ASP A 251 -18.22 -11.53 -4.03
CA ASP A 251 -18.49 -11.42 -2.61
C ASP A 251 -17.38 -12.13 -1.83
N TYR A 252 -17.06 -11.66 -0.62
CA TYR A 252 -16.00 -12.25 0.19
C TYR A 252 -16.48 -13.52 0.92
N GLU A 253 -17.06 -14.44 0.13
CA GLU A 253 -17.60 -15.73 0.53
C GLU A 253 -17.01 -16.84 -0.34
N ILE A 254 -16.72 -18.01 0.24
CA ILE A 254 -15.99 -19.10 -0.43
C ILE A 254 -16.61 -19.46 -1.77
N ASN A 255 -17.93 -19.64 -1.84
CA ASN A 255 -18.61 -20.03 -3.07
C ASN A 255 -18.46 -18.95 -4.15
N SER A 256 -18.62 -17.68 -3.83
CA SER A 256 -18.47 -16.58 -4.77
C SER A 256 -17.03 -16.46 -5.27
N LEU A 257 -16.04 -16.59 -4.35
CA LEU A 257 -14.62 -16.61 -4.70
C LEU A 257 -14.28 -17.76 -5.66
N VAL A 258 -14.78 -18.95 -5.41
CA VAL A 258 -14.59 -20.12 -6.29
C VAL A 258 -15.22 -19.90 -7.65
N GLU A 259 -16.51 -19.59 -7.70
CA GLU A 259 -17.25 -19.47 -8.97
C GLU A 259 -16.68 -18.38 -9.86
N LEU A 260 -16.34 -17.20 -9.29
CA LEU A 260 -15.78 -16.12 -10.08
C LEU A 260 -14.34 -16.40 -10.53
N SER A 261 -13.57 -17.17 -9.74
CA SER A 261 -12.23 -17.63 -10.14
C SER A 261 -12.30 -18.62 -11.31
N LEU A 262 -13.25 -19.56 -11.29
CA LEU A 262 -13.49 -20.50 -12.40
C LEU A 262 -13.89 -19.74 -13.68
N GLN A 263 -14.82 -18.79 -13.57
CA GLN A 263 -15.21 -17.93 -14.69
C GLN A 263 -14.02 -17.13 -15.24
N ALA A 264 -13.16 -16.60 -14.37
CA ALA A 264 -11.97 -15.86 -14.78
C ALA A 264 -11.01 -16.72 -15.59
N VAL A 265 -10.74 -17.95 -15.15
CA VAL A 265 -9.88 -18.90 -15.87
C VAL A 265 -10.48 -19.26 -17.24
N ASP A 266 -11.78 -19.53 -17.30
CA ASP A 266 -12.49 -19.78 -18.57
C ASP A 266 -12.41 -18.59 -19.53
N ARG A 267 -12.58 -17.36 -19.03
CA ARG A 267 -12.46 -16.12 -19.83
C ARG A 267 -11.06 -15.92 -20.39
N ILE A 268 -10.00 -16.27 -19.64
CA ILE A 268 -8.61 -16.23 -20.13
C ILE A 268 -8.43 -17.23 -21.28
N GLN A 269 -8.91 -18.48 -21.13
CA GLN A 269 -8.82 -19.51 -22.15
C GLN A 269 -9.56 -19.09 -23.43
N LYS A 270 -10.74 -18.49 -23.32
CA LYS A 270 -11.57 -17.99 -24.42
C LYS A 270 -11.12 -16.63 -24.98
N LYS A 271 -10.09 -15.99 -24.38
CA LYS A 271 -9.62 -14.65 -24.72
C LYS A 271 -10.72 -13.57 -24.68
N SER A 272 -11.72 -13.74 -23.81
CA SER A 272 -12.89 -12.86 -23.71
C SER A 272 -12.76 -11.75 -22.66
N CYS A 273 -11.59 -11.61 -22.00
CA CYS A 273 -11.34 -10.65 -20.93
C CYS A 273 -10.34 -9.52 -21.28
N ASN A 274 -9.90 -9.45 -22.55
CA ASN A 274 -8.87 -8.48 -22.98
C ASN A 274 -9.25 -7.02 -22.64
N LYS A 275 -10.55 -6.69 -22.75
CA LYS A 275 -11.04 -5.34 -22.41
C LYS A 275 -10.89 -5.04 -20.91
N VAL A 276 -11.26 -5.98 -20.04
CA VAL A 276 -11.14 -5.84 -18.59
C VAL A 276 -9.67 -5.70 -18.17
N ILE A 277 -8.80 -6.54 -18.72
CA ILE A 277 -7.35 -6.46 -18.48
C ILE A 277 -6.79 -5.12 -18.96
N GLY A 278 -7.17 -4.67 -20.16
CA GLY A 278 -6.74 -3.37 -20.70
C GLY A 278 -7.16 -2.21 -19.82
N GLN A 279 -8.37 -2.21 -19.29
CA GLN A 279 -8.85 -1.21 -18.34
C GLN A 279 -8.13 -1.30 -16.98
N GLY A 280 -7.75 -2.52 -16.54
CA GLY A 280 -6.92 -2.72 -15.37
C GLY A 280 -5.54 -2.05 -15.52
N ILE A 281 -4.87 -2.29 -16.64
CA ILE A 281 -3.58 -1.65 -16.94
C ILE A 281 -3.70 -0.12 -16.94
N GLU A 282 -4.76 0.41 -17.57
CA GLU A 282 -5.00 1.86 -17.60
C GLU A 282 -5.31 2.43 -16.21
N THR A 283 -6.03 1.68 -15.37
CA THR A 283 -6.28 2.04 -13.98
C THR A 283 -4.97 2.13 -13.19
N ALA A 284 -4.10 1.12 -13.31
CA ALA A 284 -2.78 1.14 -12.66
C ALA A 284 -1.91 2.31 -13.12
N ARG A 285 -1.97 2.68 -14.42
CA ARG A 285 -1.26 3.86 -14.95
C ARG A 285 -1.72 5.19 -14.32
N ARG A 286 -2.95 5.28 -13.86
CA ARG A 286 -3.48 6.46 -13.17
C ARG A 286 -2.99 6.57 -11.73
N HIS A 287 -2.59 5.45 -11.12
CA HIS A 287 -2.04 5.37 -9.76
C HIS A 287 -0.51 5.29 -9.78
N ARG A 288 0.16 6.17 -10.52
CA ARG A 288 1.62 6.20 -10.59
C ARG A 288 2.24 6.92 -9.40
N LEU A 289 3.43 6.50 -9.03
CA LEU A 289 4.17 7.07 -7.90
C LEU A 289 4.53 8.56 -8.10
N ASP A 290 4.77 8.99 -9.34
CA ASP A 290 5.03 10.38 -9.66
C ASP A 290 3.81 11.29 -9.38
N ARG A 291 2.58 10.83 -9.65
CA ARG A 291 1.36 11.57 -9.29
C ARG A 291 1.18 11.70 -7.77
N GLU A 292 1.48 10.64 -7.03
CA GLU A 292 1.52 10.71 -5.56
C GLU A 292 2.53 11.77 -5.11
N CYS A 293 3.71 11.79 -5.73
CA CYS A 293 4.76 12.77 -5.47
C CYS A 293 4.27 14.20 -5.72
N ASP A 294 3.64 14.47 -6.87
CA ASP A 294 3.13 15.79 -7.22
C ASP A 294 2.07 16.29 -6.24
N HIS A 295 1.13 15.42 -5.87
CA HIS A 295 0.09 15.76 -4.87
C HIS A 295 0.72 16.03 -3.49
N PHE A 296 1.72 15.24 -3.10
CA PHE A 296 2.44 15.49 -1.85
C PHE A 296 3.20 16.82 -1.87
N HIS A 297 3.86 17.15 -2.98
CA HIS A 297 4.56 18.43 -3.11
C HIS A 297 3.60 19.61 -2.96
N LEU A 298 2.40 19.52 -3.56
CA LEU A 298 1.39 20.56 -3.42
C LEU A 298 0.91 20.69 -1.96
N ALA A 299 0.63 19.55 -1.31
CA ALA A 299 0.23 19.53 0.10
C ALA A 299 1.33 20.11 1.00
N LEU A 300 2.59 19.75 0.73
CA LEU A 300 3.75 20.22 1.49
C LEU A 300 3.97 21.74 1.32
N GLN A 301 3.81 22.27 0.10
CA GLN A 301 3.89 23.72 -0.15
C GLN A 301 2.82 24.50 0.63
N ASN A 302 1.59 24.02 0.65
CA ASN A 302 0.51 24.67 1.37
C ASN A 302 0.77 24.62 2.89
N TRP A 303 1.16 23.47 3.40
CA TRP A 303 1.48 23.27 4.81
C TRP A 303 2.66 24.13 5.28
N MET A 304 3.68 24.31 4.44
CA MET A 304 4.83 25.17 4.76
C MET A 304 4.43 26.62 5.04
N ARG A 305 3.43 27.16 4.32
CA ARG A 305 2.98 28.54 4.50
C ARG A 305 2.35 28.80 5.85
N GLU A 306 1.89 27.74 6.56
CA GLU A 306 1.29 27.84 7.87
C GLU A 306 2.33 27.85 9.01
N PHE A 307 3.48 27.20 8.80
CA PHE A 307 4.45 26.96 9.88
C PHE A 307 5.82 27.63 9.66
N PHE A 308 6.11 28.05 8.45
CA PHE A 308 7.45 28.54 8.07
C PHE A 308 7.45 29.80 7.21
#